data_8bba35bab0057fe3ad73986b50758310
#
_entry.id   8bba35bab0057fe3ad73986b50758310
#
_cell.length_a   1.000
_cell.length_b   1.000
_cell.length_c   1.000
_cell.angle_alpha   90.00
_cell.angle_beta   90.00
_cell.angle_gamma   90.00
#
_symmetry.space_group_name_H-M   'P 1'
#
loop_
_entity.id
_entity.type
_entity.pdbx_description
1 polymer ?
#
loop_
_entity_poly.entity_id
_entity_poly.type
_entity_poly.pdbx_seq_one_letter_code
_entity_poly.pdbx_strand_id
1 'polypeptide(L)'
;MSNFNQRVADWNEARFDREYSNEQTVRLLREEYKEYLDAETDVDKLDALCDVIYVCEGAKWKLHHEGDFLKRAINNPVDSAVYFVSDGIELLADGIVPPVECLEYIVVVAYTEMFRMLKSHAACIIALIVVCDSNDSKVVKKIATEAKAGKGDSFIAPEPRLKELLELV
;
A
#
# COMPACT_ATOMS: atom_id res chain seq x y z
N MET A 1 10.94 16.31 -4.01
CA MET A 1 9.94 15.43 -3.36
C MET A 1 10.58 14.06 -3.24
N SER A 2 10.65 13.51 -2.04
CA SER A 2 11.00 12.09 -1.90
C SER A 2 9.89 11.30 -2.61
N ASN A 3 10.23 10.61 -3.67
CA ASN A 3 9.27 9.81 -4.42
C ASN A 3 8.81 8.68 -3.49
N PHE A 4 7.52 8.53 -3.26
CA PHE A 4 6.95 7.47 -2.44
C PHE A 4 7.51 6.09 -2.81
N ASN A 5 7.58 5.79 -4.11
CA ASN A 5 8.09 4.54 -4.62
C ASN A 5 9.56 4.29 -4.20
N GLN A 6 10.39 5.34 -4.21
CA GLN A 6 11.79 5.22 -3.79
C GLN A 6 11.89 4.94 -2.29
N ARG A 7 11.08 5.59 -1.46
CA ARG A 7 11.05 5.33 -0.01
C ARG A 7 10.66 3.89 0.30
N VAL A 8 9.63 3.36 -0.39
CA VAL A 8 9.22 1.96 -0.22
C VAL A 8 10.35 1.02 -0.63
N ALA A 9 11.04 1.30 -1.74
CA ALA A 9 12.18 0.52 -2.20
C ALA A 9 13.32 0.54 -1.17
N ASP A 10 13.73 1.72 -0.72
CA ASP A 10 14.81 1.91 0.27
C ASP A 10 14.49 1.19 1.60
N TRP A 11 13.22 1.27 2.05
CA TRP A 11 12.77 0.61 3.25
C TRP A 11 12.86 -0.92 3.14
N ASN A 12 12.43 -1.48 2.00
CA ASN A 12 12.51 -2.91 1.73
C ASN A 12 13.96 -3.38 1.59
N GLU A 13 14.80 -2.65 0.84
CA GLU A 13 16.22 -2.99 0.62
C GLU A 13 17.00 -3.03 1.93
N ALA A 14 16.70 -2.15 2.86
CA ALA A 14 17.35 -2.11 4.16
C ALA A 14 16.97 -3.28 5.09
N ARG A 15 15.88 -4.01 4.80
CA ARG A 15 15.24 -4.94 5.78
C ARG A 15 14.97 -6.34 5.26
N PHE A 16 14.82 -6.52 3.96
CA PHE A 16 14.39 -7.79 3.37
C PHE A 16 15.31 -8.21 2.22
N ASP A 17 15.34 -9.52 1.97
CA ASP A 17 15.92 -10.06 0.75
C ASP A 17 15.00 -9.75 -0.44
N ARG A 18 15.60 -9.54 -1.62
CA ARG A 18 14.87 -9.17 -2.83
C ARG A 18 14.33 -10.43 -3.54
N GLU A 19 13.69 -11.30 -2.77
CA GLU A 19 13.02 -12.49 -3.27
C GLU A 19 11.51 -12.29 -3.30
N TYR A 20 10.90 -12.47 -4.47
CA TYR A 20 9.46 -12.36 -4.63
C TYR A 20 8.78 -13.68 -4.29
N SER A 21 7.74 -13.61 -3.48
CA SER A 21 6.83 -14.71 -3.20
C SER A 21 5.39 -14.28 -3.47
N ASN A 22 4.75 -14.95 -4.42
CA ASN A 22 3.35 -14.68 -4.75
C ASN A 22 2.44 -14.97 -3.56
N GLU A 23 2.63 -16.14 -2.91
CA GLU A 23 1.86 -16.54 -1.73
C GLU A 23 1.96 -15.54 -0.58
N GLN A 24 3.18 -15.08 -0.26
CA GLN A 24 3.38 -14.07 0.77
C GLN A 24 2.71 -12.75 0.41
N THR A 25 2.81 -12.32 -0.85
CA THR A 25 2.21 -11.07 -1.32
C THR A 25 0.69 -11.12 -1.24
N VAL A 26 0.07 -12.22 -1.70
CA VAL A 26 -1.39 -12.44 -1.60
C VAL A 26 -1.84 -12.43 -0.13
N ARG A 27 -1.10 -13.10 0.76
CA ARG A 27 -1.43 -13.11 2.20
C ARG A 27 -1.43 -11.71 2.78
N LEU A 28 -0.37 -10.93 2.54
CA LEU A 28 -0.28 -9.54 3.04
C LEU A 28 -1.41 -8.68 2.47
N LEU A 29 -1.68 -8.74 1.17
CA LEU A 29 -2.75 -7.97 0.56
C LEU A 29 -4.14 -8.33 1.12
N ARG A 30 -4.38 -9.61 1.42
CA ARG A 30 -5.63 -10.04 2.07
C ARG A 30 -5.73 -9.53 3.51
N GLU A 31 -4.61 -9.46 4.25
CA GLU A 31 -4.56 -8.90 5.60
C GLU A 31 -4.95 -7.42 5.55
N GLU A 32 -4.28 -6.60 4.72
CA GLU A 32 -4.56 -5.16 4.61
C GLU A 32 -5.96 -4.86 4.04
N TYR A 33 -6.40 -5.63 3.04
CA TYR A 33 -7.75 -5.44 2.50
C TYR A 33 -8.85 -5.85 3.50
N LYS A 34 -8.58 -6.83 4.36
CA LYS A 34 -9.47 -7.17 5.47
C LYS A 34 -9.56 -6.02 6.47
N GLU A 35 -8.45 -5.36 6.79
CA GLU A 35 -8.46 -4.16 7.65
C GLU A 35 -9.32 -3.06 7.04
N TYR A 36 -9.24 -2.83 5.73
CA TYR A 36 -10.13 -1.91 5.02
C TYR A 36 -11.61 -2.27 5.15
N LEU A 37 -11.97 -3.55 5.02
CA LEU A 37 -13.36 -4.01 5.11
C LEU A 37 -13.91 -3.93 6.54
N ASP A 38 -13.07 -4.18 7.54
CA ASP A 38 -13.43 -4.16 8.96
C ASP A 38 -13.37 -2.73 9.56
N ALA A 39 -12.83 -1.76 8.82
CA ALA A 39 -12.61 -0.40 9.29
C ALA A 39 -13.93 0.32 9.63
N GLU A 40 -14.02 0.85 10.84
CA GLU A 40 -15.20 1.57 11.34
C GLU A 40 -15.15 3.07 11.00
N THR A 41 -13.96 3.62 10.77
CA THR A 41 -13.76 5.05 10.47
C THR A 41 -13.14 5.27 9.09
N ASP A 42 -13.35 6.46 8.53
CA ASP A 42 -12.69 6.84 7.26
C ASP A 42 -11.16 6.98 7.43
N VAL A 43 -10.68 7.27 8.64
CA VAL A 43 -9.24 7.29 8.94
C VAL A 43 -8.65 5.88 8.78
N ASP A 44 -9.29 4.87 9.40
CA ASP A 44 -8.84 3.48 9.34
C ASP A 44 -8.92 2.93 7.90
N LYS A 45 -9.97 3.29 7.15
CA LYS A 45 -10.09 2.95 5.72
C LYS A 45 -8.96 3.54 4.89
N LEU A 46 -8.64 4.82 5.14
CA LEU A 46 -7.57 5.50 4.41
C LEU A 46 -6.21 4.88 4.71
N ASP A 47 -5.94 4.55 5.98
CA ASP A 47 -4.71 3.87 6.40
C ASP A 47 -4.56 2.51 5.69
N ALA A 48 -5.57 1.66 5.76
CA ALA A 48 -5.58 0.36 5.12
C ALA A 48 -5.39 0.43 3.58
N LEU A 49 -5.99 1.43 2.91
CA LEU A 49 -5.76 1.64 1.47
C LEU A 49 -4.32 2.05 1.17
N CYS A 50 -3.71 2.88 2.03
CA CYS A 50 -2.31 3.23 1.91
C CYS A 50 -1.40 2.02 2.10
N ASP A 51 -1.70 1.14 3.07
CA ASP A 51 -0.94 -0.08 3.32
C ASP A 51 -1.09 -1.10 2.17
N VAL A 52 -2.28 -1.24 1.56
CA VAL A 52 -2.46 -2.01 0.31
C VAL A 52 -1.51 -1.53 -0.79
N ILE A 53 -1.45 -0.20 -1.02
CA ILE A 53 -0.54 0.37 -2.03
C ILE A 53 0.92 0.15 -1.63
N TYR A 54 1.25 0.28 -0.34
CA TYR A 54 2.59 0.05 0.18
C TYR A 54 3.08 -1.38 -0.07
N VAL A 55 2.22 -2.38 0.18
CA VAL A 55 2.51 -3.79 -0.10
C VAL A 55 2.72 -4.03 -1.60
N CYS A 56 1.88 -3.46 -2.47
CA CYS A 56 2.04 -3.57 -3.93
C CYS A 56 3.37 -3.00 -4.41
N GLU A 57 3.77 -1.82 -3.92
CA GLU A 57 5.04 -1.19 -4.29
C GLU A 57 6.25 -1.99 -3.76
N GLY A 58 6.15 -2.58 -2.56
CA GLY A 58 7.17 -3.49 -2.04
C GLY A 58 7.31 -4.78 -2.87
N ALA A 59 6.20 -5.36 -3.32
CA ALA A 59 6.18 -6.51 -4.22
C ALA A 59 6.75 -6.15 -5.60
N LYS A 60 6.41 -4.98 -6.14
CA LYS A 60 6.99 -4.44 -7.37
C LYS A 60 8.51 -4.34 -7.29
N TRP A 61 9.04 -3.81 -6.18
CA TRP A 61 10.49 -3.75 -5.94
C TRP A 61 11.13 -5.14 -5.98
N LYS A 62 10.51 -6.15 -5.34
CA LYS A 62 10.99 -7.55 -5.37
C LYS A 62 10.96 -8.16 -6.77
N LEU A 63 10.00 -7.75 -7.61
CA LEU A 63 9.87 -8.18 -9.02
C LEU A 63 10.85 -7.46 -9.96
N HIS A 64 11.71 -6.56 -9.47
CA HIS A 64 12.59 -5.72 -10.29
C HIS A 64 11.84 -4.91 -11.36
N HIS A 65 10.60 -4.52 -11.09
CA HIS A 65 9.80 -3.77 -12.04
C HIS A 65 9.96 -2.25 -11.81
N GLU A 66 10.31 -1.51 -12.87
CA GLU A 66 10.58 -0.08 -12.82
C GLU A 66 9.37 0.81 -13.14
N GLY A 67 8.22 0.21 -13.46
CA GLY A 67 6.99 0.95 -13.76
C GLY A 67 6.51 1.80 -12.58
N ASP A 68 5.88 2.94 -12.87
CA ASP A 68 5.30 3.84 -11.88
C ASP A 68 3.77 3.62 -11.80
N PHE A 69 3.33 2.75 -10.89
CA PHE A 69 1.93 2.40 -10.69
C PHE A 69 1.11 3.61 -10.25
N LEU A 70 1.65 4.47 -9.36
CA LEU A 70 0.94 5.67 -8.91
C LEU A 70 0.73 6.66 -10.03
N LYS A 71 1.72 6.86 -10.89
CA LYS A 71 1.57 7.75 -12.05
C LYS A 71 0.46 7.24 -12.98
N ARG A 72 0.36 5.92 -13.15
CA ARG A 72 -0.73 5.31 -13.94
C ARG A 72 -2.08 5.50 -13.26
N ALA A 73 -2.17 5.28 -11.95
CA ALA A 73 -3.39 5.48 -11.16
C ALA A 73 -3.90 6.93 -11.23
N ILE A 74 -3.01 7.91 -11.11
CA ILE A 74 -3.34 9.33 -11.24
C ILE A 74 -3.92 9.67 -12.62
N ASN A 75 -3.34 9.09 -13.67
CA ASN A 75 -3.72 9.41 -15.06
C ASN A 75 -4.92 8.60 -15.58
N ASN A 76 -5.21 7.45 -14.96
CA ASN A 76 -6.24 6.52 -15.43
C ASN A 76 -7.12 6.05 -14.26
N PRO A 77 -7.88 6.96 -13.62
CA PRO A 77 -8.80 6.55 -12.56
C PRO A 77 -9.88 5.62 -13.13
N VAL A 78 -10.23 4.60 -12.37
CA VAL A 78 -11.27 3.64 -12.73
C VAL A 78 -12.59 3.95 -12.03
N ASP A 79 -13.71 3.43 -12.54
CA ASP A 79 -14.97 3.48 -11.82
C ASP A 79 -14.98 2.40 -10.73
N SER A 80 -14.72 2.77 -9.49
CA SER A 80 -14.68 1.85 -8.35
C SER A 80 -16.05 1.26 -7.97
N ALA A 81 -17.15 1.69 -8.62
CA ALA A 81 -18.42 0.98 -8.51
C ALA A 81 -18.41 -0.37 -9.24
N VAL A 82 -17.42 -0.61 -10.09
CA VAL A 82 -17.29 -1.81 -10.93
C VAL A 82 -16.01 -2.59 -10.64
N TYR A 83 -14.98 -1.94 -10.10
CA TYR A 83 -13.66 -2.52 -9.86
C TYR A 83 -13.35 -2.59 -8.37
N PHE A 84 -12.91 -3.75 -7.88
CA PHE A 84 -12.62 -3.99 -6.47
C PHE A 84 -11.17 -4.46 -6.28
N VAL A 85 -10.56 -4.05 -5.17
CA VAL A 85 -9.21 -4.52 -4.77
C VAL A 85 -9.18 -6.04 -4.67
N SER A 86 -10.25 -6.66 -4.16
CA SER A 86 -10.38 -8.12 -4.07
C SER A 86 -10.18 -8.84 -5.41
N ASP A 87 -10.68 -8.27 -6.51
CA ASP A 87 -10.56 -8.90 -7.83
C ASP A 87 -9.09 -9.02 -8.26
N GLY A 88 -8.30 -7.97 -8.01
CA GLY A 88 -6.87 -8.00 -8.27
C GLY A 88 -6.12 -8.99 -7.39
N ILE A 89 -6.51 -9.13 -6.13
CA ILE A 89 -5.93 -10.10 -5.19
C ILE A 89 -6.23 -11.53 -5.64
N GLU A 90 -7.46 -11.83 -6.06
CA GLU A 90 -7.82 -13.16 -6.55
C GLU A 90 -7.13 -13.49 -7.89
N LEU A 91 -7.04 -12.54 -8.82
CA LEU A 91 -6.26 -12.71 -10.06
C LEU A 91 -4.78 -12.99 -9.76
N LEU A 92 -4.21 -12.33 -8.77
CA LEU A 92 -2.85 -12.59 -8.32
C LEU A 92 -2.71 -13.98 -7.70
N ALA A 93 -3.69 -14.40 -6.89
CA ALA A 93 -3.70 -15.71 -6.23
C ALA A 93 -3.82 -16.85 -7.23
N ASP A 94 -4.63 -16.69 -8.27
CA ASP A 94 -4.83 -17.68 -9.33
C ASP A 94 -3.58 -17.88 -10.20
N GLY A 95 -2.69 -16.89 -10.25
CA GLY A 95 -1.42 -16.94 -11.01
C GLY A 95 -1.59 -17.01 -12.54
N ILE A 96 -2.79 -16.71 -13.05
CA ILE A 96 -3.09 -16.71 -14.50
C ILE A 96 -2.59 -15.43 -15.15
N VAL A 97 -2.73 -14.31 -14.44
CA VAL A 97 -2.30 -12.98 -14.89
C VAL A 97 -0.91 -12.68 -14.30
N PRO A 98 0.01 -12.05 -15.06
CA PRO A 98 1.32 -11.69 -14.54
C PRO A 98 1.20 -10.86 -13.26
N PRO A 99 2.02 -11.14 -12.21
CA PRO A 99 1.93 -10.43 -10.94
C PRO A 99 1.98 -8.90 -11.07
N VAL A 100 2.81 -8.37 -11.97
CA VAL A 100 2.94 -6.93 -12.20
C VAL A 100 1.62 -6.30 -12.62
N GLU A 101 0.86 -6.95 -13.49
CA GLU A 101 -0.43 -6.45 -13.98
C GLU A 101 -1.50 -6.48 -12.88
N CYS A 102 -1.51 -7.52 -12.05
CA CYS A 102 -2.40 -7.61 -10.90
C CYS A 102 -2.09 -6.52 -9.86
N LEU A 103 -0.81 -6.32 -9.53
CA LEU A 103 -0.37 -5.30 -8.57
C LEU A 103 -0.70 -3.89 -9.07
N GLU A 104 -0.48 -3.62 -10.36
CA GLU A 104 -0.85 -2.34 -10.96
C GLU A 104 -2.36 -2.09 -10.88
N TYR A 105 -3.18 -3.09 -11.21
CA TYR A 105 -4.63 -3.02 -11.08
C TYR A 105 -5.06 -2.70 -9.64
N ILE A 106 -4.51 -3.40 -8.65
CA ILE A 106 -4.79 -3.17 -7.22
C ILE A 106 -4.47 -1.71 -6.83
N VAL A 107 -3.30 -1.21 -7.24
CA VAL A 107 -2.90 0.18 -6.94
C VAL A 107 -3.85 1.19 -7.58
N VAL A 108 -4.27 0.98 -8.84
CA VAL A 108 -5.21 1.87 -9.54
C VAL A 108 -6.55 1.92 -8.79
N VAL A 109 -7.09 0.78 -8.38
CA VAL A 109 -8.37 0.71 -7.66
C VAL A 109 -8.25 1.34 -6.28
N ALA A 110 -7.26 0.96 -5.48
CA ALA A 110 -7.04 1.50 -4.13
C ALA A 110 -6.82 3.03 -4.15
N TYR A 111 -6.01 3.52 -5.08
CA TYR A 111 -5.78 4.95 -5.25
C TYR A 111 -7.04 5.71 -5.65
N THR A 112 -7.89 5.12 -6.50
CA THR A 112 -9.17 5.72 -6.89
C THR A 112 -10.09 5.87 -5.68
N GLU A 113 -10.14 4.88 -4.77
CA GLU A 113 -10.89 4.99 -3.52
C GLU A 113 -10.31 6.08 -2.60
N MET A 114 -8.99 6.14 -2.43
CA MET A 114 -8.34 7.24 -1.69
C MET A 114 -8.72 8.62 -2.27
N PHE A 115 -8.69 8.76 -3.60
CA PHE A 115 -9.06 10.00 -4.25
C PHE A 115 -10.54 10.36 -4.03
N ARG A 116 -11.42 9.38 -3.94
CA ARG A 116 -12.85 9.63 -3.59
C ARG A 116 -13.01 10.18 -2.18
N MET A 117 -12.18 9.72 -1.24
CA MET A 117 -12.18 10.19 0.15
C MET A 117 -11.57 11.59 0.24
N LEU A 118 -10.41 11.82 -0.37
CA LEU A 118 -9.58 13.02 -0.19
C LEU A 118 -9.80 14.11 -1.25
N LYS A 119 -10.51 13.84 -2.37
CA LYS A 119 -10.81 14.76 -3.48
C LYS A 119 -9.58 15.51 -4.05
N SER A 120 -8.37 15.12 -3.68
CA SER A 120 -7.12 15.79 -4.03
C SER A 120 -5.98 14.80 -4.23
N HIS A 121 -5.33 14.83 -5.40
CA HIS A 121 -4.12 14.04 -5.65
C HIS A 121 -2.98 14.40 -4.69
N ALA A 122 -2.85 15.68 -4.34
CA ALA A 122 -1.84 16.11 -3.38
C ALA A 122 -2.09 15.49 -2.00
N ALA A 123 -3.35 15.47 -1.53
CA ALA A 123 -3.72 14.85 -0.26
C ALA A 123 -3.48 13.32 -0.29
N CYS A 124 -3.79 12.63 -1.40
CA CYS A 124 -3.48 11.21 -1.55
C CYS A 124 -1.97 10.94 -1.42
N ILE A 125 -1.13 11.72 -2.09
CA ILE A 125 0.33 11.56 -1.98
C ILE A 125 0.83 11.85 -0.56
N ILE A 126 0.26 12.86 0.12
CA ILE A 126 0.62 13.15 1.53
C ILE A 126 0.22 11.97 2.42
N ALA A 127 -0.97 11.38 2.25
CA ALA A 127 -1.40 10.20 3.01
C ALA A 127 -0.41 9.03 2.85
N LEU A 128 0.00 8.72 1.63
CA LEU A 128 1.02 7.70 1.37
C LEU A 128 2.37 8.01 2.04
N ILE A 129 2.78 9.28 2.08
CA ILE A 129 4.01 9.68 2.78
C ILE A 129 3.86 9.52 4.30
N VAL A 130 2.69 9.83 4.85
CA VAL A 130 2.39 9.65 6.29
C VAL A 130 2.54 8.18 6.69
N VAL A 131 2.03 7.26 5.86
CA VAL A 131 2.20 5.81 6.10
C VAL A 131 3.67 5.37 5.93
N CYS A 132 4.43 5.97 5.00
CA CYS A 132 5.88 5.75 4.95
C CYS A 132 6.56 6.19 6.26
N ASP A 133 6.24 7.36 6.81
CA ASP A 133 6.79 7.83 8.08
C ASP A 133 6.49 6.84 9.22
N SER A 134 5.25 6.31 9.25
CA SER A 134 4.85 5.26 10.18
C SER A 134 5.69 3.99 10.01
N ASN A 135 5.81 3.48 8.78
CA ASN A 135 6.57 2.27 8.49
C ASN A 135 8.08 2.45 8.77
N ASP A 136 8.66 3.61 8.48
CA ASP A 136 10.05 3.92 8.81
C ASP A 136 10.32 3.88 10.32
N SER A 137 9.31 4.21 11.14
CA SER A 137 9.39 4.18 12.60
C SER A 137 9.24 2.77 13.21
N LYS A 138 8.80 1.77 12.43
CA LYS A 138 8.66 0.38 12.90
C LYS A 138 10.02 -0.27 13.11
N VAL A 139 10.18 -1.01 14.21
CA VAL A 139 11.38 -1.80 14.50
C VAL A 139 11.23 -3.17 13.86
N VAL A 140 12.17 -3.54 13.00
CA VAL A 140 12.20 -4.89 12.41
C VAL A 140 12.81 -5.88 13.41
N LYS A 141 12.01 -6.80 13.92
CA LYS A 141 12.52 -7.97 14.65
C LYS A 141 12.74 -9.09 13.65
N LYS A 142 14.00 -9.48 13.42
CA LYS A 142 14.30 -10.74 12.72
C LYS A 142 13.88 -11.90 13.61
N ILE A 143 12.76 -12.53 13.29
CA ILE A 143 12.38 -13.84 13.79
C ILE A 143 12.87 -14.85 12.73
N ALA A 144 13.42 -15.98 13.14
CA ALA A 144 14.26 -16.89 12.35
C ALA A 144 13.72 -17.32 10.96
N THR A 145 12.46 -17.08 10.64
CA THR A 145 11.84 -17.43 9.35
C THR A 145 10.99 -16.33 8.72
N GLU A 146 10.64 -15.26 9.45
CA GLU A 146 9.88 -14.12 8.93
C GLU A 146 10.34 -12.83 9.63
N ALA A 147 10.70 -11.80 8.84
CA ALA A 147 10.92 -10.48 9.40
C ALA A 147 9.55 -9.82 9.62
N LYS A 148 9.13 -9.65 10.86
CA LYS A 148 7.98 -8.82 11.23
C LYS A 148 8.46 -7.45 11.70
N ALA A 149 7.95 -6.40 11.05
CA ALA A 149 8.07 -5.05 11.58
C ALA A 149 7.07 -4.88 12.74
N GLY A 150 7.54 -4.39 13.89
CA GLY A 150 6.73 -4.17 15.09
C GLY A 150 6.77 -2.74 15.58
N LYS A 151 5.74 -2.33 16.31
CA LYS A 151 5.65 -1.01 16.93
C LYS A 151 6.62 -0.99 18.15
N GLY A 152 7.66 -0.15 18.06
CA GLY A 152 8.60 0.13 19.16
C GLY A 152 8.25 1.43 19.88
N ASP A 153 9.06 1.85 20.85
CA ASP A 153 8.84 3.09 21.63
C ASP A 153 8.88 4.37 20.77
N SER A 154 9.51 4.31 19.60
CA SER A 154 9.58 5.42 18.63
C SER A 154 8.54 5.32 17.52
N PHE A 155 7.55 4.43 17.64
CA PHE A 155 6.52 4.26 16.61
C PHE A 155 5.69 5.53 16.44
N ILE A 156 5.54 5.95 15.18
CA ILE A 156 4.71 7.10 14.79
C ILE A 156 3.41 6.56 14.21
N ALA A 157 2.31 6.76 14.91
CA ALA A 157 0.98 6.39 14.45
C ALA A 157 0.54 7.31 13.30
N PRO A 158 0.04 6.77 12.17
CA PRO A 158 -0.37 7.59 11.02
C PRO A 158 -1.72 8.28 11.23
N GLU A 159 -2.60 7.71 12.04
CA GLU A 159 -4.00 8.08 12.18
C GLU A 159 -4.23 9.57 12.50
N PRO A 160 -3.47 10.24 13.39
CA PRO A 160 -3.69 11.67 13.68
C PRO A 160 -3.50 12.55 12.43
N ARG A 161 -2.48 12.27 11.62
CA ARG A 161 -2.18 13.04 10.41
C ARG A 161 -3.14 12.69 9.25
N LEU A 162 -3.60 11.45 9.15
CA LEU A 162 -4.61 11.03 8.18
C LEU A 162 -5.96 11.68 8.49
N LYS A 163 -6.30 11.81 9.78
CA LYS A 163 -7.50 12.53 10.22
C LYS A 163 -7.47 14.00 9.81
N GLU A 164 -6.35 14.68 10.03
CA GLU A 164 -6.17 16.07 9.58
C GLU A 164 -6.39 16.24 8.08
N LEU A 165 -5.91 15.29 7.26
CA LEU A 165 -6.12 15.31 5.81
C LEU A 165 -7.59 15.16 5.42
N LEU A 166 -8.34 14.30 6.10
CA LEU A 166 -9.77 14.12 5.87
C LEU A 166 -10.61 15.33 6.30
N GLU A 167 -10.17 16.07 7.33
CA GLU A 167 -10.85 17.29 7.81
C GLU A 167 -10.64 18.50 6.87
N LEU A 168 -9.64 18.44 5.97
CA LEU A 168 -9.34 19.52 5.00
C LEU A 168 -10.16 19.42 3.69
N VAL A 169 -10.95 18.37 3.51
CA VAL A 169 -11.71 18.05 2.30
C VAL A 169 -13.21 18.22 2.58
#